data_39de22ae792a840ef161dd8b0952ea4c
#
_entry.id   39de22ae792a840ef161dd8b0952ea4c
#
_cell.length_a   1.000
_cell.length_b   1.000
_cell.length_c   1.000
_cell.angle_alpha   90.00
_cell.angle_beta   90.00
_cell.angle_gamma   90.00
#
_symmetry.space_group_name_H-M   'P 1'
#
loop_
_entity.id
_entity.type
_entity.pdbx_description
1 polymer ?
#
loop_
_entity_poly.entity_id
_entity_poly.type
_entity_poly.pdbx_seq_one_letter_code
_entity_poly.pdbx_strand_id
1 'polypeptide(L)' 'SIGESAKAIWHLLHGDNRKWEYQELKKATGLRDRELNAAIGWLACEGKIQFDESMQGQNTALYIELSYYIG' A
#
# COMPACT_ATOMS: atom_id res chain seq x y z
N SER A 1 -6.58 14.71 0.26
CA SER A 1 -7.29 14.09 1.39
C SER A 1 -6.99 12.61 1.48
N ILE A 2 -7.27 12.02 2.63
CA ILE A 2 -7.07 10.58 2.85
C ILE A 2 -7.87 9.78 1.83
N GLY A 3 -9.09 10.19 1.56
CA GLY A 3 -9.95 9.49 0.61
C GLY A 3 -9.39 9.46 -0.80
N GLU A 4 -8.87 10.60 -1.26
CA GLU A 4 -8.25 10.69 -2.58
C GLU A 4 -6.96 9.88 -2.65
N SER A 5 -6.15 9.96 -1.62
CA SER A 5 -4.90 9.21 -1.55
C SER A 5 -5.17 7.70 -1.52
N ALA A 6 -6.16 7.28 -0.73
CA ALA A 6 -6.55 5.86 -0.66
C ALA A 6 -7.04 5.36 -2.01
N LYS A 7 -7.82 6.18 -2.72
CA LYS A 7 -8.32 5.83 -4.04
C LYS A 7 -7.19 5.63 -5.04
N ALA A 8 -6.18 6.50 -5.00
CA ALA A 8 -5.02 6.39 -5.88
C ALA A 8 -4.27 5.07 -5.64
N ILE A 9 -4.06 4.72 -4.37
CA ILE A 9 -3.41 3.45 -4.01
C ILE A 9 -4.26 2.27 -4.47
N TRP A 10 -5.56 2.33 -4.21
CA TRP A 10 -6.52 1.27 -4.57
C TRP A 10 -6.49 0.99 -6.08
N HIS A 11 -6.49 2.05 -6.88
CA HIS A 11 -6.42 1.90 -8.33
C HIS A 11 -5.13 1.25 -8.81
N LEU A 12 -4.00 1.63 -8.21
CA LEU A 12 -2.72 1.03 -8.58
C LEU A 12 -2.70 -0.46 -8.26
N LEU A 13 -3.17 -0.84 -7.08
CA LEU A 13 -3.18 -2.23 -6.65
C LEU A 13 -4.11 -3.09 -7.50
N HIS A 14 -5.18 -2.51 -8.03
CA HIS A 14 -6.07 -3.22 -8.95
C HIS A 14 -5.52 -3.27 -10.37
N GLY A 15 -4.85 -2.21 -10.80
CA GLY A 15 -4.29 -2.13 -12.14
C GLY A 15 -3.13 -3.10 -12.34
N ASP A 16 -2.35 -3.33 -11.30
CA ASP A 16 -1.26 -4.30 -11.31
C ASP A 16 -1.30 -5.03 -9.96
N ASN A 17 -2.06 -6.11 -9.92
CA ASN A 17 -2.40 -6.83 -8.70
C ASN A 17 -1.25 -7.73 -8.27
N ARG A 18 -0.35 -7.16 -7.50
CA ARG A 18 0.85 -7.82 -6.99
C ARG A 18 1.25 -7.18 -5.66
N LYS A 19 2.32 -7.65 -5.09
CA LYS A 19 2.93 -7.00 -3.94
C LYS A 19 3.72 -5.80 -4.42
N TRP A 20 3.43 -4.64 -3.84
CA TRP A 20 4.15 -3.40 -4.13
C TRP A 20 4.99 -3.05 -2.91
N GLU A 21 6.28 -2.80 -3.13
CA GLU A 21 7.14 -2.34 -2.04
C GLU A 21 6.79 -0.87 -1.73
N TYR A 22 6.93 -0.49 -0.46
CA TYR A 22 6.54 0.84 0.02
C TYR A 22 7.09 1.99 -0.83
N GLN A 23 8.40 1.98 -1.09
CA GLN A 23 9.03 3.05 -1.86
C GLN A 23 8.55 3.06 -3.32
N GLU A 24 8.29 1.91 -3.86
CA GLU A 24 7.74 1.77 -5.20
C GLU A 24 6.34 2.40 -5.29
N LEU A 25 5.53 2.09 -4.30
CA LEU A 25 4.18 2.64 -4.22
C LEU A 25 4.22 4.15 -4.03
N LYS A 26 5.12 4.63 -3.20
CA LYS A 26 5.32 6.06 -2.98
C LYS A 26 5.68 6.78 -4.28
N LYS A 27 6.62 6.22 -5.04
CA LYS A 27 7.05 6.79 -6.31
C LYS A 27 5.92 6.81 -7.33
N ALA A 28 5.18 5.72 -7.42
CA ALA A 28 4.10 5.60 -8.40
C ALA A 28 2.94 6.55 -8.11
N THR A 29 2.63 6.78 -6.83
CA THR A 29 1.54 7.68 -6.44
C THR A 29 1.94 9.14 -6.39
N GLY A 30 3.24 9.42 -6.18
CA GLY A 30 3.71 10.77 -5.94
C GLY A 30 3.31 11.32 -4.57
N LEU A 31 2.76 10.50 -3.70
CA LEU A 31 2.33 10.93 -2.37
C LEU A 31 3.52 11.08 -1.43
N ARG A 32 3.38 12.03 -0.50
CA ARG A 32 4.35 12.19 0.59
C ARG A 32 4.09 11.13 1.65
N ASP A 33 5.10 10.89 2.48
CA ASP A 33 5.00 9.86 3.52
C ASP A 33 3.76 10.03 4.39
N ARG A 34 3.45 11.26 4.79
CA ARG A 34 2.28 11.52 5.65
C ARG A 34 0.99 11.06 4.98
N GLU A 35 0.82 11.44 3.72
CA GLU A 35 -0.38 11.11 2.95
C GLU A 35 -0.45 9.62 2.66
N LEU A 36 0.68 9.06 2.27
CA LEU A 36 0.78 7.64 1.94
C LEU A 36 0.46 6.78 3.15
N ASN A 37 1.10 7.09 4.29
CA ASN A 37 0.90 6.32 5.51
C ASN A 37 -0.54 6.39 6.02
N ALA A 38 -1.14 7.56 5.97
CA ALA A 38 -2.53 7.73 6.39
C ALA A 38 -3.48 6.90 5.52
N ALA A 39 -3.27 6.95 4.19
CA ALA A 39 -4.11 6.21 3.26
C ALA A 39 -3.91 4.71 3.38
N ILE A 40 -2.67 4.26 3.54
CA ILE A 40 -2.37 2.84 3.76
C ILE A 40 -3.06 2.35 5.03
N GLY A 41 -2.93 3.13 6.11
CA GLY A 41 -3.58 2.79 7.38
C GLY A 41 -5.11 2.70 7.26
N TRP A 42 -5.70 3.63 6.52
CA TRP A 42 -7.13 3.63 6.23
C TRP A 42 -7.55 2.36 5.50
N LEU A 43 -6.83 2.01 4.41
CA LEU A 43 -7.14 0.82 3.62
C LEU A 43 -6.96 -0.47 4.42
N ALA A 44 -5.93 -0.51 5.27
CA ALA A 44 -5.68 -1.67 6.13
C ALA A 44 -6.80 -1.82 7.16
N CYS A 45 -7.24 -0.73 7.76
CA CYS A 45 -8.34 -0.74 8.72
C CYS A 45 -9.64 -1.23 8.09
N GLU A 46 -9.85 -0.89 6.82
CA GLU A 46 -11.02 -1.35 6.05
C GLU A 46 -10.88 -2.80 5.57
N GLY A 47 -9.77 -3.44 5.85
CA GLY A 47 -9.54 -4.83 5.42
C GLY A 47 -9.30 -4.99 3.93
N LYS A 48 -8.92 -3.92 3.25
CA LYS A 48 -8.78 -3.93 1.79
C LYS A 48 -7.37 -4.27 1.32
N ILE A 49 -6.40 -4.11 2.18
CA ILE A 49 -5.01 -4.43 1.88
C ILE A 49 -4.40 -5.19 3.04
N GLN A 50 -3.30 -5.84 2.76
CA GLN A 50 -2.52 -6.54 3.76
C GLN A 50 -1.04 -6.29 3.52
N PHE A 51 -0.22 -6.57 4.53
CA PHE A 51 1.19 -6.29 4.50
C PHE A 51 2.00 -7.57 4.53
N ASP A 52 3.18 -7.49 3.91
CA ASP A 52 4.17 -8.55 3.99
C ASP A 52 5.52 -7.89 4.21
N GLU A 53 6.23 -8.32 5.23
CA GLU A 53 7.58 -7.82 5.53
C GLU A 53 8.57 -8.92 5.25
N SER A 54 9.64 -8.58 4.51
CA SER A 54 10.71 -9.53 4.28
C SER A 54 12.05 -8.87 4.61
N MET A 55 12.95 -9.69 5.16
CA MET A 55 14.30 -9.25 5.49
C MET A 55 15.20 -9.47 4.28
N GLN A 56 15.92 -8.42 3.92
CA GLN A 56 16.94 -8.50 2.86
C GLN A 56 18.25 -8.03 3.47
N GLY A 57 19.06 -8.99 3.90
CA GLY A 57 20.23 -8.66 4.67
C GLY A 57 19.84 -8.08 6.01
N GLN A 58 20.24 -6.83 6.28
CA GLN A 58 19.90 -6.13 7.51
C GLN A 58 18.72 -5.17 7.32
N ASN A 59 18.16 -5.14 6.12
CA ASN A 59 17.06 -4.23 5.81
C ASN A 59 15.74 -4.99 5.76
N THR A 60 14.67 -4.31 6.15
CA THR A 60 13.32 -4.84 6.07
C THR A 60 12.62 -4.14 4.92
N ALA A 61 12.05 -4.90 4.01
CA ALA A 61 11.21 -4.37 2.95
C ALA A 61 9.74 -4.58 3.34
N LEU A 62 8.95 -3.53 3.19
CA LEU A 62 7.51 -3.60 3.45
C LEU A 62 6.78 -3.65 2.13
N TYR A 63 5.99 -4.69 1.95
CA TYR A 63 5.15 -4.87 0.77
C TYR A 63 3.70 -4.69 1.10
N ILE A 64 2.96 -4.11 0.18
CA ILE A 64 1.53 -3.86 0.30
C ILE A 64 0.83 -4.56 -0.85
N GLU A 65 -0.25 -5.26 -0.57
CA GLU A 65 -1.01 -5.99 -1.58
C GLU A 65 -2.50 -5.98 -1.22
N LEU A 66 -3.33 -6.29 -2.21
CA LEU A 66 -4.76 -6.43 -1.96
C LEU A 66 -5.01 -7.62 -1.05
N SER A 67 -5.97 -7.46 -0.16
CA SER A 67 -6.41 -8.56 0.70
C SER A 67 -7.33 -9.48 -0.08
N TYR A 68 -7.08 -10.78 0.01
CA TYR A 68 -7.88 -11.78 -0.68
C TYR A 68 -9.07 -12.24 0.15
N TYR A 69 -9.22 -11.69 1.33
CA TYR A 69 -10.29 -12.07 2.26
C TYR A 69 -11.42 -11.07 2.31
N ILE A 70 -11.55 -10.31 1.26
CA ILE A 70 -12.66 -9.38 1.14
C ILE A 70 -13.86 -10.19 0.69
N GLY A 71 -14.73 -10.38 1.60
CA GLY A 71 -15.95 -11.08 1.31
C GLY A 71 -16.88 -10.27 0.44
#